data_baff6a100e51fe1ab8c86987d6ffd7c6
#
_entry.id   baff6a100e51fe1ab8c86987d6ffd7c6
#
_cell.length_a   1.000
_cell.length_b   1.000
_cell.length_c   1.000
_cell.angle_alpha   90.00
_cell.angle_beta   90.00
_cell.angle_gamma   90.00
#
_symmetry.space_group_name_H-M   'P 1'
#
loop_
_entity.id
_entity.type
_entity.pdbx_description
1 polymer ?
#
loop_
_entity_poly.entity_id
_entity_poly.type
_entity_poly.pdbx_seq_one_letter_code
_entity_poly.pdbx_strand_id
1 'polypeptide(L)'
;MPSDSKNNYAAVAAAAATTAVAAGAAGYAVYKKMQGYDQTVSELRGNVSHLQEENAHLSRPVVGSMTGDDILLPGEKLTYLKPSNLAERFGKKEHTTPLIEKYEGQLQDFQDEHSIVTQTIYRNKDEHHKQFLRYLRAGPREKVYFNPKEVTAAIVTCGGLCPGLNNVIRGLTQMLEEYGVPTIYGVKNGYKGFKKDNCWIKLDGKKVETIHRMGGSALVCNRGNDDIDVMAEAIMKKGVNMLFIVGGDGTHRGADKIQQYMVKANYECSVVGIPKTIDNDIPVIDDSFGFATAVSEAVRAIEAGYVEATGAPNCIGLVKLMGRNSGFVVLHAVCAAATVDVALLPEMDISLPKLLDHIKQKIDKDGHIVVVVAEGCGATLMQADPNLKDAGGNVKLPDVGVYLKDKIMEFAKANGRNDWTVKYIDPTYMIRAVPANPGDSTYCHVLAHNAVHGAMA
;
A
#
# COMPACT_ATOMS: atom_id res chain seq x y z
N MET A 1 -16.11 42.50 -29.13
CA MET A 1 -16.66 41.51 -28.19
C MET A 1 -15.52 40.91 -27.37
N PRO A 2 -15.44 41.22 -26.10
CA PRO A 2 -14.67 40.41 -25.16
C PRO A 2 -15.46 40.22 -23.85
N SER A 3 -16.22 39.14 -23.72
CA SER A 3 -16.96 38.80 -22.49
C SER A 3 -16.84 37.38 -21.99
N ASP A 4 -16.09 36.50 -22.68
CA ASP A 4 -16.05 35.06 -22.30
C ASP A 4 -14.83 34.62 -21.48
N SER A 5 -13.82 35.45 -21.31
CA SER A 5 -12.62 35.06 -20.57
C SER A 5 -12.79 35.12 -19.04
N LYS A 6 -13.71 35.94 -18.52
CA LYS A 6 -13.92 36.08 -17.06
C LYS A 6 -14.66 34.90 -16.43
N ASN A 7 -15.54 34.23 -17.17
CA ASN A 7 -16.30 33.09 -16.63
C ASN A 7 -15.48 31.82 -16.51
N ASN A 8 -14.45 31.60 -17.36
CA ASN A 8 -13.60 30.45 -17.24
C ASN A 8 -12.64 30.50 -16.03
N TYR A 9 -12.21 31.71 -15.63
CA TYR A 9 -11.37 31.86 -14.44
C TYR A 9 -12.15 31.64 -13.13
N ALA A 10 -13.42 31.96 -13.10
CA ALA A 10 -14.28 31.73 -11.93
C ALA A 10 -14.56 30.22 -11.73
N ALA A 11 -14.74 29.46 -12.81
CA ALA A 11 -14.93 28.00 -12.74
C ALA A 11 -13.68 27.25 -12.31
N VAL A 12 -12.51 27.67 -12.79
CA VAL A 12 -11.20 27.08 -12.38
C VAL A 12 -10.87 27.43 -10.92
N ALA A 13 -11.22 28.66 -10.48
CA ALA A 13 -11.05 29.07 -9.08
C ALA A 13 -12.02 28.33 -8.14
N ALA A 14 -13.24 28.03 -8.58
CA ALA A 14 -14.19 27.24 -7.79
C ALA A 14 -13.77 25.77 -7.64
N ALA A 15 -13.19 25.17 -8.70
CA ALA A 15 -12.62 23.83 -8.64
C ALA A 15 -11.39 23.74 -7.72
N ALA A 16 -10.54 24.79 -7.73
CA ALA A 16 -9.39 24.90 -6.83
C ALA A 16 -9.82 25.10 -5.36
N ALA A 17 -10.95 25.78 -5.12
CA ALA A 17 -11.48 26.00 -3.77
C ALA A 17 -12.02 24.70 -3.13
N THR A 18 -12.61 23.81 -3.92
CA THR A 18 -13.10 22.50 -3.41
C THR A 18 -11.96 21.56 -3.01
N THR A 19 -10.82 21.68 -3.67
CA THR A 19 -9.60 20.91 -3.29
C THR A 19 -8.88 21.53 -2.09
N ALA A 20 -9.03 22.84 -1.84
CA ALA A 20 -8.36 23.55 -0.75
C ALA A 20 -9.04 23.37 0.62
N VAL A 21 -10.27 22.87 0.68
CA VAL A 21 -10.94 22.52 1.95
C VAL A 21 -10.25 21.33 2.63
N ALA A 22 -9.57 20.47 1.85
CA ALA A 22 -8.74 19.37 2.36
C ALA A 22 -7.33 19.81 2.80
N ALA A 23 -6.89 21.02 2.49
CA ALA A 23 -5.53 21.53 2.75
C ALA A 23 -5.44 22.57 3.89
N GLY A 24 -6.47 22.72 4.71
CA GLY A 24 -6.41 23.56 5.91
C GLY A 24 -6.48 25.09 5.66
N ALA A 25 -6.54 25.86 6.76
CA ALA A 25 -6.76 27.30 6.81
C ALA A 25 -5.82 28.18 5.94
N ALA A 26 -4.65 27.66 5.55
CA ALA A 26 -3.69 28.35 4.67
C ALA A 26 -4.22 28.52 3.22
N GLY A 27 -4.93 27.53 2.69
CA GLY A 27 -5.52 27.59 1.35
C GLY A 27 -6.66 28.62 1.24
N TYR A 28 -7.45 28.77 2.29
CA TYR A 28 -8.55 29.73 2.34
C TYR A 28 -8.04 31.19 2.39
N ALA A 29 -6.94 31.42 3.08
CA ALA A 29 -6.30 32.75 3.14
C ALA A 29 -5.74 33.20 1.77
N VAL A 30 -5.18 32.26 1.01
CA VAL A 30 -4.66 32.52 -0.35
C VAL A 30 -5.80 32.80 -1.33
N TYR A 31 -6.91 32.04 -1.27
CA TYR A 31 -8.08 32.25 -2.14
C TYR A 31 -8.74 33.65 -1.95
N LYS A 32 -8.90 34.06 -0.70
CA LYS A 32 -9.51 35.37 -0.38
C LYS A 32 -8.65 36.55 -0.86
N LYS A 33 -7.37 36.33 -1.08
CA LYS A 33 -6.41 37.35 -1.55
C LYS A 33 -6.27 37.47 -3.06
N MET A 34 -6.55 36.40 -3.80
CA MET A 34 -6.55 36.45 -5.28
C MET A 34 -7.68 37.32 -5.82
N GLN A 35 -8.62 37.75 -4.98
CA GLN A 35 -9.74 38.61 -5.37
C GLN A 35 -9.50 40.10 -5.27
N GLY A 36 -8.26 40.53 -5.19
CA GLY A 36 -7.88 41.92 -5.35
C GLY A 36 -7.63 42.67 -4.06
N TYR A 37 -6.35 42.99 -3.79
CA TYR A 37 -5.96 44.21 -3.05
C TYR A 37 -4.45 44.29 -2.93
N ASP A 38 -3.86 45.30 -3.57
CA ASP A 38 -2.44 45.63 -3.43
C ASP A 38 -2.02 46.10 -2.01
N GLN A 39 -2.97 46.62 -1.23
CA GLN A 39 -2.72 47.01 0.17
C GLN A 39 -2.45 45.83 1.13
N THR A 40 -2.99 44.66 0.81
CA THR A 40 -2.87 43.47 1.67
C THR A 40 -1.54 42.71 1.46
N VAL A 41 -0.84 42.94 0.38
CA VAL A 41 0.48 42.31 0.13
C VAL A 41 1.57 42.84 1.08
N SER A 42 1.47 44.11 1.49
CA SER A 42 2.39 44.71 2.47
C SER A 42 2.13 44.20 3.89
N GLU A 43 0.85 44.10 4.31
CA GLU A 43 0.46 43.50 5.60
C GLU A 43 0.80 42.02 5.68
N LEU A 44 0.74 41.31 4.54
CA LEU A 44 1.09 39.89 4.53
C LEU A 44 2.59 39.64 4.57
N ARG A 45 3.38 40.48 3.93
CA ARG A 45 4.83 40.39 4.11
C ARG A 45 5.20 40.60 5.58
N GLY A 46 4.52 41.55 6.24
CA GLY A 46 4.64 41.73 7.70
C GLY A 46 4.18 40.50 8.50
N ASN A 47 3.03 39.93 8.17
CA ASN A 47 2.49 38.75 8.85
C ASN A 47 3.25 37.48 8.53
N VAL A 48 3.77 37.30 7.31
CA VAL A 48 4.67 36.20 6.94
C VAL A 48 6.01 36.33 7.64
N SER A 49 6.56 37.55 7.77
CA SER A 49 7.76 37.77 8.58
C SER A 49 7.51 37.50 10.07
N HIS A 50 6.37 37.93 10.60
CA HIS A 50 5.98 37.64 11.98
C HIS A 50 5.71 36.14 12.21
N LEU A 51 5.04 35.46 11.28
CA LEU A 51 4.85 34.00 11.34
C LEU A 51 6.15 33.22 11.06
N GLN A 52 7.08 33.79 10.30
CA GLN A 52 8.43 33.24 10.17
C GLN A 52 9.27 33.46 11.42
N GLU A 53 9.09 34.58 12.10
CA GLU A 53 9.69 34.83 13.42
C GLU A 53 9.03 33.98 14.51
N GLU A 54 7.70 33.83 14.53
CA GLU A 54 7.00 32.89 15.42
C GLU A 54 7.35 31.44 15.08
N ASN A 55 7.41 31.03 13.82
CA ASN A 55 7.91 29.71 13.45
C ASN A 55 9.41 29.56 13.69
N ALA A 56 10.22 30.62 13.63
CA ALA A 56 11.61 30.57 14.08
C ALA A 56 11.72 30.51 15.60
N HIS A 57 10.72 31.02 16.35
CA HIS A 57 10.59 30.79 17.79
C HIS A 57 10.00 29.42 18.11
N LEU A 58 9.14 28.86 17.26
CA LEU A 58 8.60 27.50 17.38
C LEU A 58 9.56 26.45 16.78
N SER A 59 10.39 26.82 15.82
CA SER A 59 11.47 26.00 15.24
C SER A 59 12.83 26.23 15.91
N ARG A 60 12.94 27.14 16.87
CA ARG A 60 13.94 26.88 17.89
C ARG A 60 13.54 25.56 18.49
N PRO A 61 14.39 24.51 18.38
CA PRO A 61 14.17 23.38 19.25
C PRO A 61 14.03 24.01 20.62
N VAL A 62 12.98 23.67 21.35
CA VAL A 62 13.03 23.70 22.80
C VAL A 62 14.18 22.77 23.11
N VAL A 63 15.39 23.35 23.10
CA VAL A 63 16.63 22.73 23.50
C VAL A 63 16.73 22.87 25.01
N GLY A 64 15.76 22.31 25.65
CA GLY A 64 15.98 21.31 26.64
C GLY A 64 16.00 20.03 25.84
N SER A 65 17.09 19.32 25.85
CA SER A 65 17.18 18.01 25.24
C SER A 65 15.97 17.19 25.69
N MET A 66 14.89 17.16 24.87
CA MET A 66 13.88 16.13 25.03
C MET A 66 14.61 14.85 24.68
N THR A 67 15.21 14.26 25.70
CA THR A 67 15.66 12.89 25.63
C THR A 67 14.43 12.09 25.26
N GLY A 68 14.58 11.05 24.46
CA GLY A 68 13.43 10.23 24.10
C GLY A 68 12.59 9.74 25.27
N ASP A 69 13.05 9.94 26.48
CA ASP A 69 12.41 9.63 27.75
C ASP A 69 11.35 10.68 28.18
N ASP A 70 11.41 11.91 27.66
CA ASP A 70 10.45 12.98 28.02
C ASP A 70 9.04 12.77 27.40
N ILE A 71 8.92 11.86 26.40
CA ILE A 71 7.64 11.50 25.77
C ILE A 71 7.03 10.25 26.39
N LEU A 72 7.78 9.54 27.24
CA LEU A 72 7.39 8.28 27.85
C LEU A 72 6.73 8.51 29.21
N LEU A 73 5.69 7.74 29.53
CA LEU A 73 5.22 7.62 30.90
C LEU A 73 6.20 6.78 31.73
N PRO A 74 6.28 7.01 33.05
CA PRO A 74 7.16 6.24 33.93
C PRO A 74 6.97 4.73 33.74
N GLY A 75 8.04 4.02 33.46
CA GLY A 75 8.05 2.57 33.24
C GLY A 75 7.92 2.10 31.79
N GLU A 76 7.77 3.00 30.84
CA GLU A 76 7.75 2.66 29.41
C GLU A 76 9.15 2.67 28.80
N LYS A 77 9.38 1.72 27.91
CA LYS A 77 10.63 1.63 27.14
C LYS A 77 10.36 1.85 25.66
N LEU A 78 11.16 2.71 25.04
CA LEU A 78 11.19 2.86 23.61
C LEU A 78 11.97 1.70 22.99
N THR A 79 11.31 0.93 22.14
CA THR A 79 11.98 -0.10 21.34
C THR A 79 12.27 0.47 19.98
N TYR A 80 13.55 0.60 19.67
CA TYR A 80 14.04 1.01 18.37
C TYR A 80 14.26 -0.22 17.50
N LEU A 81 13.51 -0.33 16.42
CA LEU A 81 13.79 -1.33 15.39
C LEU A 81 14.93 -0.80 14.53
N LYS A 82 16.14 -1.18 14.92
CA LYS A 82 17.34 -0.87 14.17
C LYS A 82 17.39 -1.80 12.95
N PRO A 83 17.43 -1.27 11.72
CA PRO A 83 17.70 -2.09 10.55
C PRO A 83 19.07 -2.75 10.70
N SER A 84 19.27 -3.92 10.10
CA SER A 84 20.60 -4.52 10.03
C SER A 84 21.54 -3.57 9.30
N ASN A 85 22.60 -3.12 9.98
CA ASN A 85 23.49 -2.10 9.43
C ASN A 85 24.68 -2.77 8.78
N LEU A 86 24.84 -2.59 7.47
CA LEU A 86 26.00 -3.07 6.73
C LEU A 86 27.30 -2.46 7.26
N ALA A 87 27.26 -1.19 7.72
CA ALA A 87 28.43 -0.51 8.28
C ALA A 87 28.98 -1.18 9.55
N GLU A 88 28.15 -1.83 10.36
CA GLU A 88 28.60 -2.59 11.54
C GLU A 88 29.43 -3.79 11.15
N ARG A 89 29.19 -4.36 9.98
CA ARG A 89 29.85 -5.58 9.51
C ARG A 89 31.00 -5.33 8.54
N PHE A 90 30.81 -4.42 7.58
CA PHE A 90 31.75 -4.17 6.48
C PHE A 90 32.54 -2.86 6.64
N GLY A 91 32.34 -2.18 7.78
CA GLY A 91 32.95 -0.87 8.06
C GLY A 91 32.14 0.30 7.49
N LYS A 92 32.37 1.46 8.06
CA LYS A 92 31.68 2.68 7.65
C LYS A 92 32.17 3.12 6.27
N LYS A 93 31.26 3.24 5.32
CA LYS A 93 31.53 3.81 3.99
C LYS A 93 30.70 5.08 3.84
N GLU A 94 31.31 6.11 3.32
CA GLU A 94 30.66 7.40 3.11
C GLU A 94 30.94 7.90 1.69
N HIS A 95 29.92 7.84 0.86
CA HIS A 95 29.93 8.41 -0.47
C HIS A 95 28.96 9.58 -0.51
N THR A 96 29.34 10.66 -1.19
CA THR A 96 28.42 11.77 -1.41
C THR A 96 27.37 11.37 -2.44
N THR A 97 26.10 11.59 -2.13
CA THR A 97 25.02 11.26 -3.05
C THR A 97 25.09 12.12 -4.32
N PRO A 98 24.93 11.54 -5.51
CA PRO A 98 24.88 12.30 -6.76
C PRO A 98 23.65 13.19 -6.89
N LEU A 99 22.65 13.00 -6.02
CA LEU A 99 21.42 13.80 -6.00
C LEU A 99 21.69 15.26 -5.64
N ILE A 100 22.77 15.56 -4.89
CA ILE A 100 23.16 16.93 -4.55
C ILE A 100 23.46 17.74 -5.83
N GLU A 101 24.32 17.21 -6.71
CA GLU A 101 24.68 17.88 -7.96
C GLU A 101 23.50 17.97 -8.92
N LYS A 102 22.66 16.93 -8.95
CA LYS A 102 21.57 16.82 -9.90
C LYS A 102 20.38 17.74 -9.57
N TYR A 103 20.18 18.00 -8.28
CA TYR A 103 19.06 18.79 -7.78
C TYR A 103 19.55 20.04 -7.02
N GLU A 104 20.70 20.59 -7.40
CA GLU A 104 21.32 21.75 -6.79
C GLU A 104 20.31 22.91 -6.66
N GLY A 105 20.07 23.35 -5.42
CA GLY A 105 19.10 24.40 -5.09
C GLY A 105 17.62 23.99 -5.06
N GLN A 106 17.27 22.75 -5.41
CA GLN A 106 15.88 22.26 -5.38
C GLN A 106 15.62 21.26 -4.23
N LEU A 107 16.61 20.43 -3.87
CA LEU A 107 16.57 19.56 -2.72
C LEU A 107 17.27 20.24 -1.54
N GLN A 108 16.50 20.75 -0.60
CA GLN A 108 17.04 21.42 0.60
C GLN A 108 17.00 20.52 1.83
N ASP A 109 16.19 19.45 1.81
CA ASP A 109 15.90 18.60 2.98
C ASP A 109 16.42 17.17 2.78
N PHE A 110 17.70 16.95 2.97
CA PHE A 110 18.22 15.60 3.18
C PHE A 110 17.84 15.10 4.58
N GLN A 111 17.54 13.81 4.67
CA GLN A 111 17.17 13.21 5.95
C GLN A 111 18.41 12.99 6.83
N ASP A 112 18.28 13.41 8.08
CA ASP A 112 19.27 13.16 9.11
C ASP A 112 19.23 11.68 9.55
N GLU A 113 20.37 11.13 9.99
CA GLU A 113 20.48 9.78 10.55
C GLU A 113 19.64 9.60 11.84
N HIS A 114 19.29 10.69 12.51
CA HIS A 114 18.50 10.70 13.74
C HIS A 114 17.01 10.97 13.50
N SER A 115 16.60 11.24 12.27
CA SER A 115 15.19 11.43 11.94
C SER A 115 14.42 10.12 12.06
N ILE A 116 13.42 10.10 12.94
CA ILE A 116 12.60 8.93 13.25
C ILE A 116 11.11 9.18 13.02
N VAL A 117 10.38 8.10 12.77
CA VAL A 117 8.91 8.07 12.73
C VAL A 117 8.42 7.16 13.85
N THR A 118 7.42 7.60 14.59
CA THR A 118 6.77 6.80 15.64
C THR A 118 5.51 6.14 15.08
N GLN A 119 5.27 4.89 15.46
CA GLN A 119 4.09 4.15 15.02
C GLN A 119 2.78 4.72 15.59
N THR A 120 2.80 5.24 16.82
CA THR A 120 1.60 5.67 17.54
C THR A 120 1.58 7.18 17.69
N ILE A 121 0.58 7.85 17.12
CA ILE A 121 0.34 9.30 17.25
C ILE A 121 -0.66 9.58 18.39
N TYR A 122 -1.63 8.68 18.61
CA TYR A 122 -2.64 8.80 19.66
C TYR A 122 -2.43 7.76 20.77
N ARG A 123 -2.70 8.18 21.99
CA ARG A 123 -2.55 7.36 23.15
C ARG A 123 -3.70 7.58 24.13
N ASN A 124 -4.29 6.50 24.61
CA ASN A 124 -5.26 6.54 25.69
C ASN A 124 -4.51 6.49 27.03
N LYS A 125 -4.91 7.32 28.01
CA LYS A 125 -4.28 7.37 29.34
C LYS A 125 -4.27 6.02 30.06
N ASP A 126 -5.24 5.18 29.74
CA ASP A 126 -5.45 3.87 30.36
C ASP A 126 -4.74 2.72 29.64
N GLU A 127 -4.16 2.97 28.46
CA GLU A 127 -3.40 1.98 27.71
C GLU A 127 -1.92 2.05 28.12
N HIS A 128 -1.49 1.14 28.96
CA HIS A 128 -0.09 0.95 29.31
C HIS A 128 0.63 0.14 28.22
N HIS A 129 0.91 0.77 27.07
CA HIS A 129 1.81 0.19 26.09
C HIS A 129 3.24 0.23 26.61
N LYS A 130 3.79 -0.93 26.92
CA LYS A 130 5.16 -1.06 27.47
C LYS A 130 6.26 -0.80 26.44
N GLN A 131 5.91 -0.72 25.15
CA GLN A 131 6.89 -0.54 24.06
C GLN A 131 6.31 0.30 22.93
N PHE A 132 7.06 1.34 22.51
CA PHE A 132 6.81 2.10 21.28
C PHE A 132 7.80 1.68 20.22
N LEU A 133 7.31 1.41 19.01
CA LEU A 133 8.15 1.14 17.87
C LEU A 133 8.54 2.46 17.20
N ARG A 134 9.83 2.63 16.97
CA ARG A 134 10.40 3.74 16.19
C ARG A 134 11.03 3.18 14.93
N TYR A 135 10.90 3.91 13.85
CA TYR A 135 11.50 3.59 12.55
C TYR A 135 12.35 4.76 12.10
N LEU A 136 13.41 4.47 11.36
CA LEU A 136 14.14 5.51 10.65
C LEU A 136 13.23 6.15 9.61
N ARG A 137 13.25 7.48 9.54
CA ARG A 137 12.56 8.19 8.49
C ARG A 137 13.22 7.89 7.15
N ALA A 138 12.43 7.48 6.17
CA ALA A 138 12.90 7.29 4.80
C ALA A 138 13.08 8.64 4.10
N GLY A 139 13.95 8.66 3.08
CA GLY A 139 14.23 9.83 2.27
C GLY A 139 15.70 9.89 1.82
N PRO A 140 16.03 10.82 0.94
CA PRO A 140 17.40 10.99 0.45
C PRO A 140 18.34 11.45 1.58
N ARG A 141 19.57 10.96 1.56
CA ARG A 141 20.63 11.33 2.51
C ARG A 141 21.80 11.95 1.76
N GLU A 142 22.50 12.91 2.37
CA GLU A 142 23.71 13.51 1.78
C GLU A 142 24.84 12.50 1.63
N LYS A 143 24.97 11.62 2.63
CA LYS A 143 25.94 10.53 2.64
C LYS A 143 25.24 9.20 2.50
N VAL A 144 25.73 8.37 1.60
CA VAL A 144 25.21 7.02 1.32
C VAL A 144 26.31 5.99 1.53
N TYR A 145 25.89 4.78 1.86
CA TYR A 145 26.82 3.68 2.13
C TYR A 145 27.44 3.13 0.84
N PHE A 146 26.64 2.92 -0.20
CA PHE A 146 27.10 2.41 -1.48
C PHE A 146 27.60 3.54 -2.39
N ASN A 147 28.71 3.27 -3.12
CA ASN A 147 29.02 4.05 -4.32
C ASN A 147 28.03 3.67 -5.43
N PRO A 148 27.12 4.57 -5.85
CA PRO A 148 26.09 4.20 -6.82
C PRO A 148 26.64 3.65 -8.15
N LYS A 149 27.82 4.07 -8.57
CA LYS A 149 28.48 3.61 -9.81
C LYS A 149 28.95 2.15 -9.75
N GLU A 150 29.04 1.58 -8.56
CA GLU A 150 29.48 0.20 -8.31
C GLU A 150 28.31 -0.72 -7.97
N VAL A 151 27.08 -0.17 -7.93
CA VAL A 151 25.89 -0.94 -7.60
C VAL A 151 25.40 -1.77 -8.78
N THR A 152 25.12 -3.03 -8.52
CA THR A 152 24.30 -3.90 -9.36
C THR A 152 23.02 -4.21 -8.59
N ALA A 153 21.90 -3.68 -9.07
CA ALA A 153 20.60 -3.85 -8.43
C ALA A 153 19.78 -4.96 -9.08
N ALA A 154 18.93 -5.63 -8.29
CA ALA A 154 17.93 -6.56 -8.80
C ALA A 154 16.56 -6.29 -8.17
N ILE A 155 15.50 -6.42 -8.98
CA ILE A 155 14.10 -6.25 -8.58
C ILE A 155 13.34 -7.53 -8.88
N VAL A 156 12.63 -8.07 -7.89
CA VAL A 156 11.78 -9.26 -8.05
C VAL A 156 10.39 -9.02 -7.46
N THR A 157 9.35 -9.50 -8.15
CA THR A 157 7.96 -9.44 -7.68
C THR A 157 7.42 -10.83 -7.44
N CYS A 158 6.89 -11.08 -6.24
CA CYS A 158 6.43 -12.40 -5.80
C CYS A 158 4.98 -12.38 -5.34
N GLY A 159 4.35 -13.56 -5.33
CA GLY A 159 2.99 -13.75 -4.83
C GLY A 159 1.90 -13.50 -5.85
N GLY A 160 0.72 -13.06 -5.39
CA GLY A 160 -0.41 -12.69 -6.25
C GLY A 160 -0.26 -11.32 -6.88
N LEU A 161 -1.10 -11.03 -7.88
CA LEU A 161 -1.17 -9.70 -8.47
C LEU A 161 -1.79 -8.69 -7.51
N CYS A 162 -1.37 -7.44 -7.64
CA CYS A 162 -1.89 -6.30 -6.90
C CYS A 162 -1.77 -5.06 -7.81
N PRO A 163 -2.77 -4.18 -7.84
CA PRO A 163 -2.64 -2.92 -8.56
C PRO A 163 -1.44 -2.12 -8.02
N GLY A 164 -0.66 -1.52 -8.91
CA GLY A 164 0.52 -0.74 -8.52
C GLY A 164 1.86 -1.49 -8.60
N LEU A 165 1.89 -2.82 -8.80
CA LEU A 165 3.14 -3.56 -8.94
C LEU A 165 4.06 -2.97 -10.01
N ASN A 166 3.52 -2.63 -11.18
CA ASN A 166 4.29 -2.03 -12.27
C ASN A 166 4.76 -0.60 -11.92
N ASN A 167 3.99 0.14 -11.12
CA ASN A 167 4.39 1.46 -10.62
C ASN A 167 5.60 1.34 -9.71
N VAL A 168 5.63 0.34 -8.81
CA VAL A 168 6.77 0.07 -7.94
C VAL A 168 8.01 -0.32 -8.75
N ILE A 169 7.88 -1.25 -9.73
CA ILE A 169 9.00 -1.63 -10.61
C ILE A 169 9.56 -0.41 -11.33
N ARG A 170 8.66 0.42 -11.89
CA ARG A 170 9.03 1.65 -12.59
C ARG A 170 9.73 2.64 -11.66
N GLY A 171 9.17 2.92 -10.51
CA GLY A 171 9.73 3.86 -9.53
C GLY A 171 11.10 3.43 -9.02
N LEU A 172 11.28 2.13 -8.70
CA LEU A 172 12.59 1.58 -8.32
C LEU A 172 13.62 1.76 -9.45
N THR A 173 13.26 1.39 -10.68
CA THR A 173 14.17 1.51 -11.83
C THR A 173 14.59 2.96 -12.07
N GLN A 174 13.62 3.87 -12.08
CA GLN A 174 13.89 5.30 -12.29
C GLN A 174 14.77 5.89 -11.18
N MET A 175 14.47 5.60 -9.92
CA MET A 175 15.25 6.14 -8.80
C MET A 175 16.67 5.57 -8.76
N LEU A 176 16.87 4.31 -9.14
CA LEU A 176 18.22 3.72 -9.30
C LEU A 176 18.99 4.39 -10.44
N GLU A 177 18.35 4.72 -11.55
CA GLU A 177 18.98 5.51 -12.63
C GLU A 177 19.29 6.94 -12.18
N GLU A 178 18.41 7.55 -11.36
CA GLU A 178 18.70 8.88 -10.77
C GLU A 178 19.97 8.88 -9.93
N TYR A 179 20.25 7.81 -9.20
CA TYR A 179 21.52 7.62 -8.49
C TYR A 179 22.69 7.28 -9.41
N GLY A 180 22.45 6.98 -10.68
CA GLY A 180 23.48 6.59 -11.65
C GLY A 180 23.93 5.13 -11.54
N VAL A 181 23.04 4.24 -11.08
CA VAL A 181 23.31 2.79 -11.01
C VAL A 181 23.44 2.21 -12.42
N PRO A 182 24.57 1.58 -12.75
CA PRO A 182 24.85 1.16 -14.14
C PRO A 182 24.14 -0.12 -14.57
N THR A 183 23.75 -0.95 -13.62
CA THR A 183 23.14 -2.26 -13.92
C THR A 183 21.94 -2.52 -13.02
N ILE A 184 20.76 -2.60 -13.64
CA ILE A 184 19.49 -2.91 -12.96
C ILE A 184 18.90 -4.15 -13.62
N TYR A 185 18.71 -5.19 -12.84
CA TYR A 185 18.04 -6.42 -13.28
C TYR A 185 16.61 -6.49 -12.79
N GLY A 186 15.70 -6.92 -13.66
CA GLY A 186 14.40 -7.45 -13.27
C GLY A 186 14.42 -8.96 -13.33
N VAL A 187 13.99 -9.62 -12.26
CA VAL A 187 13.93 -11.09 -12.20
C VAL A 187 12.49 -11.54 -12.45
N LYS A 188 12.27 -12.20 -13.57
CA LYS A 188 10.96 -12.76 -13.94
C LYS A 188 10.63 -14.02 -13.15
N ASN A 189 9.33 -14.30 -12.98
CA ASN A 189 8.82 -15.52 -12.32
C ASN A 189 9.10 -15.62 -10.82
N GLY A 190 9.19 -14.50 -10.13
CA GLY A 190 9.41 -14.46 -8.68
C GLY A 190 10.70 -15.19 -8.28
N TYR A 191 10.71 -15.77 -7.11
CA TYR A 191 11.90 -16.48 -6.57
C TYR A 191 12.41 -17.60 -7.46
N LYS A 192 11.54 -18.31 -8.18
CA LYS A 192 11.93 -19.36 -9.11
C LYS A 192 12.77 -18.85 -10.28
N GLY A 193 12.71 -17.55 -10.55
CA GLY A 193 13.46 -16.90 -11.61
C GLY A 193 14.95 -16.78 -11.34
N PHE A 194 15.36 -16.72 -10.07
CA PHE A 194 16.78 -16.56 -9.72
C PHE A 194 17.67 -17.69 -10.30
N LYS A 195 17.15 -18.90 -10.37
CA LYS A 195 17.86 -20.08 -10.89
C LYS A 195 18.02 -20.13 -12.42
N LYS A 196 17.35 -19.22 -13.14
CA LYS A 196 17.25 -19.28 -14.60
C LYS A 196 17.84 -18.02 -15.24
N ASP A 197 18.93 -18.16 -15.97
CA ASP A 197 19.60 -17.02 -16.61
C ASP A 197 18.69 -16.21 -17.53
N ASN A 198 17.77 -16.88 -18.25
CA ASN A 198 16.80 -16.20 -19.14
C ASN A 198 15.70 -15.43 -18.41
N CYS A 199 15.59 -15.56 -17.09
CA CYS A 199 14.68 -14.77 -16.24
C CYS A 199 15.29 -13.44 -15.81
N TRP A 200 16.60 -13.25 -15.92
CA TRP A 200 17.29 -12.01 -15.61
C TRP A 200 17.28 -11.08 -16.82
N ILE A 201 16.47 -10.03 -16.76
CA ILE A 201 16.38 -9.03 -17.82
C ILE A 201 16.97 -7.70 -17.33
N LYS A 202 17.71 -7.00 -18.19
CA LYS A 202 18.14 -5.64 -17.89
C LYS A 202 16.95 -4.69 -17.99
N LEU A 203 16.76 -3.88 -16.94
CA LEU A 203 15.79 -2.80 -16.89
C LEU A 203 16.49 -1.47 -17.15
N ASP A 204 15.74 -0.56 -17.75
CA ASP A 204 16.09 0.83 -17.97
C ASP A 204 14.83 1.68 -18.07
N GLY A 205 14.96 3.01 -17.97
CA GLY A 205 13.86 3.95 -18.02
C GLY A 205 12.95 3.78 -19.23
N LYS A 206 13.50 3.43 -20.41
CA LYS A 206 12.71 3.20 -21.63
C LYS A 206 11.84 1.95 -21.51
N LYS A 207 12.37 0.86 -20.97
CA LYS A 207 11.62 -0.39 -20.79
C LYS A 207 10.50 -0.27 -19.78
N VAL A 208 10.67 0.58 -18.78
CA VAL A 208 9.65 0.76 -17.73
C VAL A 208 8.77 2.00 -17.94
N GLU A 209 8.98 2.77 -19.00
CA GLU A 209 8.33 4.06 -19.22
C GLU A 209 6.80 3.99 -19.11
N THR A 210 6.19 2.98 -19.73
CA THR A 210 4.72 2.86 -19.84
C THR A 210 4.10 1.71 -19.06
N ILE A 211 4.91 0.87 -18.37
CA ILE A 211 4.38 -0.35 -17.71
C ILE A 211 3.35 -0.05 -16.62
N HIS A 212 3.41 1.13 -16.00
CA HIS A 212 2.46 1.57 -14.96
C HIS A 212 1.02 1.73 -15.48
N ARG A 213 0.83 1.83 -16.81
CA ARG A 213 -0.50 1.91 -17.46
C ARG A 213 -1.18 0.55 -17.59
N MET A 214 -0.48 -0.52 -17.26
CA MET A 214 -0.98 -1.89 -17.35
C MET A 214 -1.10 -2.51 -15.95
N GLY A 215 -2.16 -3.28 -15.75
CA GLY A 215 -2.27 -4.14 -14.58
C GLY A 215 -1.28 -5.30 -14.62
N GLY A 216 -1.21 -6.06 -13.54
CA GLY A 216 -0.31 -7.19 -13.40
C GLY A 216 1.13 -6.80 -13.08
N SER A 217 2.09 -7.61 -13.51
CA SER A 217 3.53 -7.37 -13.32
C SER A 217 4.32 -7.64 -14.59
N ALA A 218 5.12 -6.65 -15.01
CA ALA A 218 6.04 -6.79 -16.14
C ALA A 218 7.13 -7.87 -15.89
N LEU A 219 7.36 -8.24 -14.63
CA LEU A 219 8.29 -9.29 -14.22
C LEU A 219 7.63 -10.64 -14.00
N VAL A 220 6.33 -10.77 -14.23
CA VAL A 220 5.57 -12.00 -14.03
C VAL A 220 5.74 -12.56 -12.61
N CYS A 221 4.77 -12.33 -11.76
CA CYS A 221 4.76 -12.86 -10.40
C CYS A 221 4.62 -14.38 -10.36
N ASN A 222 5.24 -15.01 -9.38
CA ASN A 222 5.02 -16.42 -9.06
C ASN A 222 4.87 -16.61 -7.55
N ARG A 223 4.10 -17.63 -7.17
CA ARG A 223 3.90 -18.02 -5.78
C ARG A 223 4.87 -19.15 -5.39
N GLY A 224 5.14 -19.24 -4.10
CA GLY A 224 5.99 -20.27 -3.50
C GLY A 224 7.44 -19.81 -3.35
N ASN A 225 8.06 -20.35 -2.30
CA ASN A 225 9.47 -20.19 -2.04
C ASN A 225 10.25 -21.25 -2.83
N ASP A 226 11.51 -20.97 -3.05
CA ASP A 226 12.47 -21.90 -3.63
C ASP A 226 13.60 -22.14 -2.63
N ASP A 227 14.57 -22.96 -3.00
CA ASP A 227 15.77 -23.22 -2.23
C ASP A 227 16.56 -21.92 -2.03
N ILE A 228 16.69 -21.49 -0.77
CA ILE A 228 17.29 -20.22 -0.38
C ILE A 228 18.76 -20.17 -0.78
N ASP A 229 19.50 -21.26 -0.58
CA ASP A 229 20.94 -21.32 -0.82
C ASP A 229 21.22 -21.14 -2.32
N VAL A 230 20.47 -21.84 -3.16
CA VAL A 230 20.59 -21.73 -4.62
C VAL A 230 20.20 -20.33 -5.13
N MET A 231 19.18 -19.71 -4.51
CA MET A 231 18.81 -18.34 -4.86
C MET A 231 19.91 -17.34 -4.48
N ALA A 232 20.43 -17.44 -3.26
CA ALA A 232 21.48 -16.57 -2.77
C ALA A 232 22.76 -16.69 -3.60
N GLU A 233 23.18 -17.92 -3.94
CA GLU A 233 24.33 -18.17 -4.83
C GLU A 233 24.13 -17.55 -6.23
N ALA A 234 22.94 -17.67 -6.79
CA ALA A 234 22.63 -17.06 -8.08
C ALA A 234 22.72 -15.52 -8.04
N ILE A 235 22.24 -14.90 -6.95
CA ILE A 235 22.31 -13.44 -6.72
C ILE A 235 23.79 -13.02 -6.60
N MET A 236 24.60 -13.74 -5.79
CA MET A 236 26.02 -13.47 -5.64
C MET A 236 26.79 -13.65 -6.95
N LYS A 237 26.50 -14.71 -7.72
CA LYS A 237 27.09 -14.96 -9.03
C LYS A 237 26.83 -13.83 -10.04
N LYS A 238 25.68 -13.15 -9.93
CA LYS A 238 25.34 -11.99 -10.77
C LYS A 238 25.96 -10.69 -10.26
N GLY A 239 26.67 -10.72 -9.15
CA GLY A 239 27.29 -9.54 -8.53
C GLY A 239 26.25 -8.55 -7.95
N VAL A 240 25.06 -9.01 -7.62
CA VAL A 240 24.00 -8.15 -7.08
C VAL A 240 24.34 -7.80 -5.64
N ASN A 241 24.49 -6.51 -5.37
CA ASN A 241 24.74 -5.96 -4.03
C ASN A 241 23.58 -5.10 -3.51
N MET A 242 22.50 -4.99 -4.30
CA MET A 242 21.27 -4.33 -3.89
C MET A 242 20.04 -5.07 -4.43
N LEU A 243 19.23 -5.63 -3.54
CA LEU A 243 18.11 -6.50 -3.89
C LEU A 243 16.80 -5.95 -3.36
N PHE A 244 15.84 -5.71 -4.26
CA PHE A 244 14.49 -5.27 -3.94
C PHE A 244 13.50 -6.42 -4.15
N ILE A 245 12.77 -6.77 -3.10
CA ILE A 245 11.85 -7.90 -3.08
C ILE A 245 10.44 -7.40 -2.78
N VAL A 246 9.56 -7.48 -3.77
CA VAL A 246 8.15 -7.04 -3.63
C VAL A 246 7.26 -8.26 -3.42
N GLY A 247 6.56 -8.34 -2.30
CA GLY A 247 5.66 -9.47 -2.03
C GLY A 247 5.01 -9.46 -0.65
N GLY A 248 4.25 -10.51 -0.34
CA GLY A 248 3.58 -10.69 0.95
C GLY A 248 4.47 -11.38 2.00
N ASP A 249 3.86 -11.80 3.12
CA ASP A 249 4.54 -12.39 4.28
C ASP A 249 5.51 -13.53 3.96
N GLY A 250 5.05 -14.50 3.17
CA GLY A 250 5.90 -15.62 2.76
C GLY A 250 7.13 -15.18 1.98
N THR A 251 6.99 -14.12 1.18
CA THR A 251 8.08 -13.52 0.42
C THR A 251 9.06 -12.82 1.34
N HIS A 252 8.58 -12.06 2.34
CA HIS A 252 9.45 -11.37 3.30
C HIS A 252 10.19 -12.36 4.21
N ARG A 253 9.56 -13.46 4.63
CA ARG A 253 10.28 -14.56 5.31
C ARG A 253 11.38 -15.16 4.44
N GLY A 254 11.17 -15.24 3.12
CA GLY A 254 12.21 -15.64 2.17
C GLY A 254 13.33 -14.60 2.05
N ALA A 255 12.98 -13.33 1.99
CA ALA A 255 13.93 -12.21 1.96
C ALA A 255 14.86 -12.19 3.18
N ASP A 256 14.29 -12.38 4.37
CA ASP A 256 15.06 -12.49 5.61
C ASP A 256 16.06 -13.65 5.57
N LYS A 257 15.64 -14.82 5.09
CA LYS A 257 16.54 -15.98 4.93
C LYS A 257 17.66 -15.72 3.90
N ILE A 258 17.35 -15.06 2.79
CA ILE A 258 18.36 -14.62 1.81
C ILE A 258 19.36 -13.69 2.48
N GLN A 259 18.87 -12.69 3.23
CA GLN A 259 19.73 -11.78 3.98
C GLN A 259 20.63 -12.52 4.98
N GLN A 260 20.08 -13.46 5.75
CA GLN A 260 20.86 -14.28 6.68
C GLN A 260 21.95 -15.11 5.97
N TYR A 261 21.65 -15.65 4.79
CA TYR A 261 22.64 -16.35 3.96
C TYR A 261 23.76 -15.41 3.51
N MET A 262 23.44 -14.21 2.98
CA MET A 262 24.43 -13.21 2.58
C MET A 262 25.35 -12.82 3.75
N VAL A 263 24.74 -12.66 4.93
CA VAL A 263 25.48 -12.39 6.17
C VAL A 263 26.47 -13.52 6.50
N LYS A 264 26.05 -14.78 6.41
CA LYS A 264 26.91 -15.95 6.65
C LYS A 264 28.03 -16.09 5.62
N ALA A 265 27.70 -15.80 4.36
CA ALA A 265 28.66 -15.84 3.25
C ALA A 265 29.64 -14.65 3.26
N ASN A 266 29.51 -13.72 4.20
CA ASN A 266 30.26 -12.46 4.24
C ASN A 266 30.13 -11.65 2.93
N TYR A 267 28.94 -11.67 2.32
CA TYR A 267 28.64 -10.97 1.08
C TYR A 267 27.89 -9.66 1.37
N GLU A 268 28.44 -8.57 0.85
CA GLU A 268 27.91 -7.22 1.05
C GLU A 268 26.72 -6.97 0.11
N CYS A 269 25.51 -7.06 0.65
CA CYS A 269 24.28 -6.88 -0.11
C CYS A 269 23.20 -6.25 0.76
N SER A 270 22.62 -5.15 0.27
CA SER A 270 21.41 -4.57 0.85
C SER A 270 20.18 -5.31 0.33
N VAL A 271 19.37 -5.86 1.22
CA VAL A 271 18.12 -6.55 0.89
C VAL A 271 16.94 -5.76 1.44
N VAL A 272 16.12 -5.20 0.57
CA VAL A 272 14.98 -4.37 0.93
C VAL A 272 13.68 -5.07 0.52
N GLY A 273 12.82 -5.33 1.52
CA GLY A 273 11.48 -5.84 1.30
C GLY A 273 10.48 -4.71 1.09
N ILE A 274 9.65 -4.83 0.06
CA ILE A 274 8.54 -3.92 -0.21
C ILE A 274 7.24 -4.69 0.02
N PRO A 275 6.48 -4.36 1.07
CA PRO A 275 5.31 -5.12 1.43
C PRO A 275 4.20 -4.96 0.40
N LYS A 276 3.59 -6.08 0.01
CA LYS A 276 2.51 -6.17 -0.95
C LYS A 276 1.39 -7.03 -0.41
N THR A 277 0.31 -6.37 -0.02
CA THR A 277 -0.98 -6.98 0.27
C THR A 277 -2.07 -6.06 -0.27
N ILE A 278 -3.09 -6.66 -0.87
CA ILE A 278 -4.27 -5.90 -1.32
C ILE A 278 -5.30 -5.74 -0.20
N ASP A 279 -5.16 -6.54 0.87
CA ASP A 279 -6.11 -6.63 1.96
C ASP A 279 -5.89 -5.55 3.03
N ASN A 280 -4.83 -4.77 2.93
CA ASN A 280 -4.42 -3.74 3.89
C ASN A 280 -4.26 -4.26 5.33
N ASP A 281 -3.70 -5.46 5.48
CA ASP A 281 -3.61 -6.20 6.74
C ASP A 281 -2.20 -6.25 7.36
N ILE A 282 -1.36 -5.26 7.05
CA ILE A 282 -0.01 -5.13 7.62
C ILE A 282 -0.06 -4.24 8.86
N PRO A 283 0.29 -4.75 10.05
CA PRO A 283 0.08 -4.05 11.33
C PRO A 283 0.82 -2.72 11.51
N VAL A 284 1.86 -2.44 10.74
CA VAL A 284 2.75 -1.27 10.94
C VAL A 284 2.53 -0.16 9.93
N ILE A 285 1.70 -0.35 8.94
CA ILE A 285 1.40 0.64 7.91
C ILE A 285 -0.08 0.96 7.89
N ASP A 286 -0.43 2.21 7.61
CA ASP A 286 -1.82 2.66 7.53
C ASP A 286 -2.45 2.22 6.21
N ASP A 287 -1.71 2.34 5.12
CA ASP A 287 -2.15 1.97 3.78
C ASP A 287 -1.14 1.08 3.05
N SER A 288 -1.64 0.03 2.41
CA SER A 288 -0.88 -0.79 1.46
C SER A 288 -1.22 -0.40 0.02
N PHE A 289 -0.21 -0.38 -0.86
CA PHE A 289 -0.47 -0.04 -2.26
C PHE A 289 -1.40 -1.05 -2.92
N GLY A 290 -2.29 -0.56 -3.78
CA GLY A 290 -3.31 -1.34 -4.47
C GLY A 290 -4.61 -1.49 -3.70
N PHE A 291 -4.65 -1.16 -2.41
CA PHE A 291 -5.85 -1.22 -1.59
C PHE A 291 -6.91 -0.20 -2.05
N ALA A 292 -6.54 1.06 -2.23
CA ALA A 292 -7.48 2.09 -2.69
C ALA A 292 -8.05 1.79 -4.08
N THR A 293 -7.23 1.22 -4.96
CA THR A 293 -7.69 0.72 -6.28
C THR A 293 -8.65 -0.45 -6.13
N ALA A 294 -8.32 -1.41 -5.25
CA ALA A 294 -9.17 -2.58 -4.99
C ALA A 294 -10.54 -2.16 -4.45
N VAL A 295 -10.59 -1.21 -3.53
CA VAL A 295 -11.84 -0.65 -3.00
C VAL A 295 -12.65 0.00 -4.13
N SER A 296 -12.01 0.79 -5.00
CA SER A 296 -12.69 1.44 -6.13
C SER A 296 -13.34 0.43 -7.09
N GLU A 297 -12.63 -0.64 -7.43
CA GLU A 297 -13.18 -1.70 -8.30
C GLU A 297 -14.23 -2.56 -7.58
N ALA A 298 -14.08 -2.78 -6.26
CA ALA A 298 -15.08 -3.45 -5.44
C ALA A 298 -16.41 -2.67 -5.39
N VAL A 299 -16.36 -1.34 -5.26
CA VAL A 299 -17.55 -0.46 -5.34
C VAL A 299 -18.29 -0.68 -6.66
N ARG A 300 -17.60 -0.72 -7.79
CA ARG A 300 -18.22 -0.99 -9.10
C ARG A 300 -18.93 -2.33 -9.15
N ALA A 301 -18.35 -3.36 -8.55
CA ALA A 301 -18.97 -4.69 -8.49
C ALA A 301 -20.21 -4.69 -7.57
N ILE A 302 -20.16 -3.94 -6.45
CA ILE A 302 -21.30 -3.77 -5.55
C ILE A 302 -22.45 -3.03 -6.25
N GLU A 303 -22.14 -1.93 -6.95
CA GLU A 303 -23.12 -1.15 -7.70
C GLU A 303 -23.78 -1.99 -8.81
N ALA A 304 -23.00 -2.80 -9.52
CA ALA A 304 -23.56 -3.74 -10.49
C ALA A 304 -24.48 -4.78 -9.81
N GLY A 305 -24.09 -5.30 -8.64
CA GLY A 305 -24.91 -6.21 -7.83
C GLY A 305 -26.21 -5.55 -7.35
N TYR A 306 -26.16 -4.28 -6.97
CA TYR A 306 -27.32 -3.51 -6.58
C TYR A 306 -28.30 -3.28 -7.75
N VAL A 307 -27.80 -2.87 -8.92
CA VAL A 307 -28.62 -2.68 -10.13
C VAL A 307 -29.28 -3.98 -10.54
N GLU A 308 -28.58 -5.10 -10.53
CA GLU A 308 -29.14 -6.42 -10.83
C GLU A 308 -30.20 -6.87 -9.79
N ALA A 309 -29.96 -6.57 -8.49
CA ALA A 309 -30.88 -6.91 -7.43
C ALA A 309 -32.17 -6.10 -7.50
N THR A 310 -32.08 -4.80 -7.77
CA THR A 310 -33.24 -3.90 -7.89
C THR A 310 -33.95 -4.03 -9.24
N GLY A 311 -33.29 -4.57 -10.26
CA GLY A 311 -33.84 -4.78 -11.60
C GLY A 311 -34.76 -5.99 -11.74
N ALA A 312 -34.86 -6.86 -10.72
CA ALA A 312 -35.68 -8.05 -10.74
C ALA A 312 -36.42 -8.24 -9.41
N PRO A 313 -37.69 -8.74 -9.41
CA PRO A 313 -38.42 -8.99 -8.17
C PRO A 313 -37.80 -10.11 -7.35
N ASN A 314 -37.81 -9.98 -6.03
CA ASN A 314 -37.30 -10.95 -5.06
C ASN A 314 -35.85 -11.41 -5.35
N CYS A 315 -35.00 -10.44 -5.67
CA CYS A 315 -33.65 -10.70 -6.13
C CYS A 315 -32.61 -10.37 -5.06
N ILE A 316 -31.61 -11.22 -4.96
CA ILE A 316 -30.48 -11.08 -4.04
C ILE A 316 -29.23 -10.80 -4.86
N GLY A 317 -28.61 -9.64 -4.68
CA GLY A 317 -27.27 -9.34 -5.15
C GLY A 317 -26.26 -9.88 -4.14
N LEU A 318 -25.49 -10.89 -4.51
CA LEU A 318 -24.45 -11.47 -3.67
C LEU A 318 -23.09 -11.20 -4.27
N VAL A 319 -22.27 -10.37 -3.59
CA VAL A 319 -20.94 -9.99 -4.05
C VAL A 319 -19.90 -10.55 -3.09
N LYS A 320 -18.97 -11.37 -3.59
CA LYS A 320 -17.84 -11.87 -2.83
C LYS A 320 -16.63 -11.00 -3.14
N LEU A 321 -16.01 -10.42 -2.11
CA LEU A 321 -14.80 -9.60 -2.23
C LEU A 321 -13.60 -10.28 -1.60
N MET A 322 -12.43 -9.75 -1.88
CA MET A 322 -11.17 -10.14 -1.26
C MET A 322 -11.17 -9.71 0.21
N GLY A 323 -10.22 -10.23 0.96
CA GLY A 323 -10.11 -10.06 2.41
C GLY A 323 -10.06 -11.41 3.09
N ARG A 324 -8.81 -11.93 3.21
CA ARG A 324 -8.58 -13.28 3.74
C ARG A 324 -8.67 -13.34 5.25
N ASN A 325 -7.90 -12.46 5.90
CA ASN A 325 -7.77 -12.38 7.36
C ASN A 325 -8.38 -11.10 7.92
N SER A 326 -8.75 -10.17 7.05
CA SER A 326 -9.32 -8.88 7.41
C SER A 326 -10.47 -8.50 6.48
N GLY A 327 -11.44 -7.78 7.00
CA GLY A 327 -12.59 -7.26 6.25
C GLY A 327 -12.40 -5.86 5.69
N PHE A 328 -11.19 -5.30 5.66
CA PHE A 328 -10.96 -3.89 5.29
C PHE A 328 -11.46 -3.55 3.88
N VAL A 329 -11.21 -4.41 2.88
CA VAL A 329 -11.71 -4.17 1.51
C VAL A 329 -13.22 -4.11 1.48
N VAL A 330 -13.89 -5.07 2.14
CA VAL A 330 -15.36 -5.11 2.22
C VAL A 330 -15.88 -3.88 2.94
N LEU A 331 -15.33 -3.57 4.13
CA LEU A 331 -15.79 -2.45 4.94
C LEU A 331 -15.70 -1.11 4.20
N HIS A 332 -14.56 -0.81 3.60
CA HIS A 332 -14.36 0.43 2.85
C HIS A 332 -15.26 0.49 1.60
N ALA A 333 -15.38 -0.63 0.86
CA ALA A 333 -16.22 -0.67 -0.33
C ALA A 333 -17.72 -0.51 0.01
N VAL A 334 -18.19 -1.16 1.08
CA VAL A 334 -19.58 -1.04 1.54
C VAL A 334 -19.90 0.38 2.01
N CYS A 335 -19.02 0.98 2.80
CA CYS A 335 -19.19 2.37 3.24
C CYS A 335 -19.21 3.35 2.05
N ALA A 336 -18.40 3.11 1.03
CA ALA A 336 -18.32 3.96 -0.14
C ALA A 336 -19.52 3.79 -1.09
N ALA A 337 -20.00 2.56 -1.30
CA ALA A 337 -21.15 2.28 -2.15
C ALA A 337 -22.49 2.72 -1.54
N ALA A 338 -22.65 2.61 -0.20
CA ALA A 338 -23.85 2.96 0.56
C ALA A 338 -25.16 2.28 0.08
N THR A 339 -25.06 1.20 -0.70
CA THR A 339 -26.19 0.46 -1.30
C THR A 339 -26.29 -0.98 -0.80
N VAL A 340 -25.53 -1.33 0.25
CA VAL A 340 -25.40 -2.68 0.78
C VAL A 340 -26.27 -2.83 2.04
N ASP A 341 -27.06 -3.90 2.09
CA ASP A 341 -27.91 -4.19 3.24
C ASP A 341 -27.18 -5.05 4.30
N VAL A 342 -26.29 -5.95 3.86
CA VAL A 342 -25.55 -6.86 4.74
C VAL A 342 -24.09 -6.95 4.29
N ALA A 343 -23.17 -6.69 5.23
CA ALA A 343 -21.75 -6.93 5.06
C ALA A 343 -21.28 -8.04 6.01
N LEU A 344 -20.59 -9.04 5.48
CA LEU A 344 -20.02 -10.15 6.24
C LEU A 344 -18.50 -10.06 6.24
N LEU A 345 -17.92 -9.95 7.44
CA LEU A 345 -16.48 -9.78 7.65
C LEU A 345 -15.89 -11.01 8.34
N PRO A 346 -14.61 -11.35 8.12
CA PRO A 346 -13.94 -12.48 8.77
C PRO A 346 -13.90 -12.35 10.30
N GLU A 347 -13.91 -11.12 10.81
CA GLU A 347 -13.86 -10.80 12.24
C GLU A 347 -15.20 -11.00 12.96
N MET A 348 -16.27 -11.31 12.23
CA MET A 348 -17.62 -11.43 12.80
C MET A 348 -17.99 -12.88 13.08
N ASP A 349 -18.71 -13.11 14.18
CA ASP A 349 -19.41 -14.37 14.43
C ASP A 349 -20.71 -14.43 13.59
N ILE A 350 -20.66 -15.17 12.50
CA ILE A 350 -21.77 -15.24 11.53
C ILE A 350 -22.68 -16.43 11.85
N SER A 351 -23.94 -16.14 12.18
CA SER A 351 -24.99 -17.16 12.33
C SER A 351 -25.76 -17.30 11.01
N LEU A 352 -25.52 -18.38 10.28
CA LEU A 352 -26.22 -18.65 9.00
C LEU A 352 -27.76 -18.63 9.12
N PRO A 353 -28.39 -19.24 10.14
CA PRO A 353 -29.84 -19.17 10.27
C PRO A 353 -30.37 -17.75 10.41
N LYS A 354 -29.74 -16.92 11.27
CA LYS A 354 -30.12 -15.51 11.44
C LYS A 354 -29.93 -14.68 10.17
N LEU A 355 -28.87 -14.95 9.42
CA LEU A 355 -28.63 -14.31 8.13
C LEU A 355 -29.75 -14.64 7.13
N LEU A 356 -30.12 -15.92 7.01
CA LEU A 356 -31.16 -16.36 6.09
C LEU A 356 -32.55 -15.78 6.46
N ASP A 357 -32.88 -15.74 7.75
CA ASP A 357 -34.11 -15.10 8.25
C ASP A 357 -34.11 -13.60 7.96
N HIS A 358 -33.00 -12.93 8.13
CA HIS A 358 -32.85 -11.47 7.79
C HIS A 358 -33.04 -11.23 6.31
N ILE A 359 -32.42 -12.05 5.46
CA ILE A 359 -32.58 -11.97 3.99
C ILE A 359 -34.06 -12.12 3.63
N LYS A 360 -34.76 -13.09 4.25
CA LYS A 360 -36.19 -13.28 4.01
C LYS A 360 -37.01 -12.06 4.39
N GLN A 361 -36.82 -11.52 5.59
CA GLN A 361 -37.53 -10.33 6.07
C GLN A 361 -37.30 -9.12 5.12
N LYS A 362 -36.05 -8.94 4.65
CA LYS A 362 -35.72 -7.83 3.78
C LYS A 362 -36.34 -7.97 2.39
N ILE A 363 -36.30 -9.15 1.79
CA ILE A 363 -36.97 -9.45 0.51
C ILE A 363 -38.48 -9.29 0.62
N ASP A 364 -39.10 -9.82 1.70
CA ASP A 364 -40.57 -9.70 1.92
C ASP A 364 -40.99 -8.24 2.07
N LYS A 365 -40.10 -7.37 2.57
CA LYS A 365 -40.38 -5.93 2.76
C LYS A 365 -40.06 -5.10 1.51
N ASP A 366 -38.87 -5.25 0.96
CA ASP A 366 -38.31 -4.32 -0.03
C ASP A 366 -38.18 -4.93 -1.43
N GLY A 367 -38.44 -6.24 -1.58
CA GLY A 367 -38.38 -6.97 -2.84
C GLY A 367 -36.95 -7.26 -3.35
N HIS A 368 -35.92 -6.81 -2.66
CA HIS A 368 -34.52 -7.07 -2.98
C HIS A 368 -33.60 -6.95 -1.77
N ILE A 369 -32.38 -7.47 -1.88
CA ILE A 369 -31.31 -7.31 -0.89
C ILE A 369 -29.95 -7.39 -1.55
N VAL A 370 -28.97 -6.63 -1.04
CA VAL A 370 -27.56 -6.72 -1.43
C VAL A 370 -26.72 -7.22 -0.27
N VAL A 371 -26.04 -8.34 -0.48
CA VAL A 371 -25.16 -8.99 0.49
C VAL A 371 -23.74 -8.98 -0.04
N VAL A 372 -22.80 -8.44 0.74
CA VAL A 372 -21.39 -8.45 0.43
C VAL A 372 -20.63 -9.30 1.44
N VAL A 373 -19.77 -10.20 0.98
CA VAL A 373 -19.04 -11.14 1.83
C VAL A 373 -17.56 -11.14 1.53
N ALA A 374 -16.72 -11.08 2.56
CA ALA A 374 -15.29 -11.30 2.43
C ALA A 374 -14.97 -12.78 2.25
N GLU A 375 -13.98 -13.11 1.41
CA GLU A 375 -13.59 -14.51 1.17
C GLU A 375 -13.17 -15.24 2.46
N GLY A 376 -12.61 -14.51 3.45
CA GLY A 376 -12.18 -15.04 4.74
C GLY A 376 -13.33 -15.63 5.60
N CYS A 377 -14.58 -15.20 5.39
CA CYS A 377 -15.75 -15.76 6.06
C CYS A 377 -15.94 -17.25 5.77
N GLY A 378 -15.33 -17.77 4.70
CA GLY A 378 -15.34 -19.20 4.38
C GLY A 378 -14.66 -20.06 5.44
N ALA A 379 -13.67 -19.53 6.14
CA ALA A 379 -12.99 -20.25 7.23
C ALA A 379 -13.94 -20.51 8.41
N THR A 380 -14.80 -19.54 8.75
CA THR A 380 -15.74 -19.59 9.87
C THR A 380 -17.00 -20.38 9.51
N LEU A 381 -17.61 -20.09 8.34
CA LEU A 381 -18.88 -20.68 7.91
C LEU A 381 -18.77 -22.13 7.43
N MET A 382 -17.60 -22.53 6.91
CA MET A 382 -17.44 -23.81 6.20
C MET A 382 -16.38 -24.73 6.80
N GLN A 383 -15.69 -24.34 7.87
CA GLN A 383 -14.60 -25.09 8.50
C GLN A 383 -13.51 -25.47 7.47
N ALA A 384 -12.61 -24.53 7.16
CA ALA A 384 -11.51 -24.76 6.25
C ALA A 384 -10.60 -25.92 6.74
N ASP A 385 -10.21 -26.82 5.82
CA ASP A 385 -9.26 -27.88 6.14
C ASP A 385 -7.84 -27.29 6.29
N PRO A 386 -7.23 -27.35 7.50
CA PRO A 386 -5.91 -26.77 7.74
C PRO A 386 -4.78 -27.45 6.94
N ASN A 387 -5.01 -28.68 6.44
CA ASN A 387 -4.03 -29.42 5.66
C ASN A 387 -4.05 -29.04 4.18
N LEU A 388 -5.14 -28.51 3.66
CA LEU A 388 -5.23 -28.03 2.29
C LEU A 388 -4.60 -26.66 2.17
N LYS A 389 -3.45 -26.58 1.48
CA LYS A 389 -2.70 -25.35 1.27
C LYS A 389 -2.73 -24.90 -0.19
N ASP A 390 -2.76 -23.58 -0.37
CA ASP A 390 -2.56 -22.97 -1.69
C ASP A 390 -1.06 -22.98 -2.10
N ALA A 391 -0.77 -22.56 -3.33
CA ALA A 391 0.62 -22.47 -3.82
C ALA A 391 1.50 -21.48 -3.02
N GLY A 392 0.94 -20.63 -2.20
CA GLY A 392 1.62 -19.71 -1.28
C GLY A 392 1.89 -20.30 0.09
N GLY A 393 1.40 -21.52 0.36
CA GLY A 393 1.52 -22.18 1.67
C GLY A 393 0.46 -21.79 2.69
N ASN A 394 -0.56 -21.01 2.28
CA ASN A 394 -1.66 -20.63 3.15
C ASN A 394 -2.79 -21.68 3.08
N VAL A 395 -3.57 -21.83 4.13
CA VAL A 395 -4.75 -22.71 4.14
C VAL A 395 -5.69 -22.31 2.99
N LYS A 396 -6.10 -23.26 2.15
CA LYS A 396 -7.01 -22.98 1.05
C LYS A 396 -8.41 -22.71 1.60
N LEU A 397 -8.92 -21.51 1.37
CA LEU A 397 -10.29 -21.16 1.78
C LEU A 397 -11.30 -21.79 0.83
N PRO A 398 -12.42 -22.34 1.34
CA PRO A 398 -13.55 -22.75 0.52
C PRO A 398 -14.26 -21.52 -0.07
N ASP A 399 -15.01 -21.71 -1.16
CA ASP A 399 -15.72 -20.61 -1.82
C ASP A 399 -17.00 -20.26 -1.07
N VAL A 400 -16.90 -19.27 -0.20
CA VAL A 400 -18.02 -18.80 0.64
C VAL A 400 -19.15 -18.18 -0.19
N GLY A 401 -18.86 -17.58 -1.34
CA GLY A 401 -19.89 -16.98 -2.19
C GLY A 401 -20.79 -18.03 -2.82
N VAL A 402 -20.21 -19.09 -3.37
CA VAL A 402 -20.97 -20.24 -3.89
C VAL A 402 -21.74 -20.92 -2.77
N TYR A 403 -21.10 -21.15 -1.62
CA TYR A 403 -21.77 -21.73 -0.45
C TYR A 403 -22.99 -20.94 0.01
N LEU A 404 -22.86 -19.63 0.17
CA LEU A 404 -23.98 -18.76 0.56
C LEU A 404 -25.10 -18.76 -0.48
N LYS A 405 -24.75 -18.67 -1.77
CA LYS A 405 -25.71 -18.79 -2.86
C LYS A 405 -26.54 -20.07 -2.74
N ASP A 406 -25.89 -21.21 -2.54
CA ASP A 406 -26.56 -22.50 -2.45
C ASP A 406 -27.46 -22.58 -1.19
N LYS A 407 -26.96 -22.09 -0.03
CA LYS A 407 -27.72 -22.04 1.22
C LYS A 407 -28.94 -21.11 1.15
N ILE A 408 -28.82 -19.99 0.50
CA ILE A 408 -29.94 -19.05 0.26
C ILE A 408 -31.02 -19.75 -0.61
N MET A 409 -30.60 -20.42 -1.68
CA MET A 409 -31.55 -21.12 -2.57
C MET A 409 -32.20 -22.35 -1.91
N GLU A 410 -31.45 -23.12 -1.11
CA GLU A 410 -32.02 -24.22 -0.26
C GLU A 410 -33.06 -23.68 0.71
N PHE A 411 -32.74 -22.59 1.41
CA PHE A 411 -33.63 -21.93 2.37
C PHE A 411 -34.90 -21.40 1.67
N ALA A 412 -34.76 -20.77 0.53
CA ALA A 412 -35.89 -20.28 -0.26
C ALA A 412 -36.85 -21.40 -0.62
N LYS A 413 -36.35 -22.52 -1.17
CA LYS A 413 -37.16 -23.70 -1.50
C LYS A 413 -37.90 -24.29 -0.27
N ALA A 414 -37.19 -24.42 0.86
CA ALA A 414 -37.74 -24.92 2.10
C ALA A 414 -38.89 -24.04 2.64
N ASN A 415 -38.87 -22.74 2.33
CA ASN A 415 -39.90 -21.76 2.71
C ASN A 415 -40.94 -21.50 1.59
N GLY A 416 -40.97 -22.31 0.54
CA GLY A 416 -41.92 -22.16 -0.57
C GLY A 416 -41.67 -20.97 -1.48
N ARG A 417 -40.48 -20.34 -1.41
CA ARG A 417 -40.08 -19.17 -2.19
C ARG A 417 -39.31 -19.59 -3.43
N ASN A 418 -40.00 -20.13 -4.42
CA ASN A 418 -39.41 -20.51 -5.70
C ASN A 418 -39.20 -19.32 -6.64
N ASP A 419 -39.60 -18.14 -6.22
CA ASP A 419 -39.54 -16.86 -6.90
C ASP A 419 -38.26 -16.07 -6.61
N TRP A 420 -37.40 -16.58 -5.70
CA TRP A 420 -36.10 -15.91 -5.40
C TRP A 420 -35.06 -16.18 -6.47
N THR A 421 -34.29 -15.14 -6.76
CA THR A 421 -33.14 -15.20 -7.69
C THR A 421 -31.89 -14.66 -7.01
N VAL A 422 -30.76 -15.34 -7.15
CA VAL A 422 -29.46 -14.87 -6.64
C VAL A 422 -28.56 -14.50 -7.80
N LYS A 423 -28.15 -13.26 -7.86
CA LYS A 423 -27.13 -12.72 -8.77
C LYS A 423 -25.80 -12.72 -8.04
N TYR A 424 -24.96 -13.71 -8.34
CA TYR A 424 -23.65 -13.87 -7.72
C TYR A 424 -22.56 -13.21 -8.56
N ILE A 425 -21.75 -12.35 -7.92
CA ILE A 425 -20.64 -11.64 -8.53
C ILE A 425 -19.36 -11.96 -7.75
N ASP A 426 -18.34 -12.45 -8.43
CA ASP A 426 -16.98 -12.64 -7.93
C ASP A 426 -15.99 -11.83 -8.77
N PRO A 427 -15.66 -10.59 -8.38
CA PRO A 427 -14.76 -9.72 -9.12
C PRO A 427 -13.29 -9.93 -8.78
N THR A 428 -12.90 -10.98 -8.07
CA THR A 428 -11.55 -11.19 -7.52
C THR A 428 -10.43 -10.94 -8.55
N TYR A 429 -10.56 -11.49 -9.75
CA TYR A 429 -9.55 -11.31 -10.80
C TYR A 429 -9.60 -9.92 -11.44
N MET A 430 -10.78 -9.33 -11.54
CA MET A 430 -10.97 -7.99 -12.10
C MET A 430 -10.35 -6.93 -11.18
N ILE A 431 -10.58 -7.05 -9.87
CA ILE A 431 -10.06 -6.11 -8.88
C ILE A 431 -8.53 -6.04 -8.87
N ARG A 432 -7.84 -7.18 -8.91
CA ARG A 432 -6.38 -7.24 -8.77
C ARG A 432 -5.58 -7.07 -10.05
N ALA A 433 -6.23 -7.11 -11.21
CA ALA A 433 -5.56 -7.11 -12.51
C ALA A 433 -5.56 -5.74 -13.22
N VAL A 434 -6.12 -4.72 -12.58
CA VAL A 434 -6.22 -3.37 -13.15
C VAL A 434 -4.98 -2.52 -12.81
N PRO A 435 -4.70 -1.47 -13.60
CA PRO A 435 -3.71 -0.46 -13.24
C PRO A 435 -4.08 0.24 -11.92
N ALA A 436 -3.08 0.75 -11.23
CA ALA A 436 -3.30 1.55 -10.02
C ALA A 436 -4.07 2.84 -10.32
N ASN A 437 -4.99 3.20 -9.45
CA ASN A 437 -5.63 4.52 -9.46
C ASN A 437 -4.59 5.63 -9.16
N PRO A 438 -4.92 6.91 -9.33
CA PRO A 438 -3.96 8.00 -9.10
C PRO A 438 -3.36 8.03 -7.69
N GLY A 439 -4.16 7.70 -6.65
CA GLY A 439 -3.70 7.65 -5.27
C GLY A 439 -2.63 6.57 -5.07
N ASP A 440 -2.96 5.33 -5.43
CA ASP A 440 -2.02 4.20 -5.36
C ASP A 440 -0.80 4.41 -6.27
N SER A 441 -0.98 5.02 -7.44
CA SER A 441 0.13 5.32 -8.36
C SER A 441 1.15 6.26 -7.71
N THR A 442 0.69 7.33 -7.06
CA THR A 442 1.55 8.27 -6.33
C THR A 442 2.21 7.58 -5.14
N TYR A 443 1.45 6.82 -4.37
CA TYR A 443 1.96 6.08 -3.22
C TYR A 443 3.04 5.07 -3.61
N CYS A 444 2.83 4.29 -4.67
CA CYS A 444 3.84 3.37 -5.20
C CYS A 444 5.14 4.07 -5.61
N HIS A 445 5.03 5.28 -6.17
CA HIS A 445 6.18 6.06 -6.57
C HIS A 445 7.02 6.49 -5.36
N VAL A 446 6.37 7.09 -4.35
CA VAL A 446 7.02 7.48 -3.10
C VAL A 446 7.63 6.27 -2.38
N LEU A 447 6.90 5.16 -2.29
CA LEU A 447 7.36 3.92 -1.67
C LEU A 447 8.61 3.37 -2.37
N ALA A 448 8.61 3.32 -3.69
CA ALA A 448 9.75 2.84 -4.49
C ALA A 448 10.98 3.72 -4.31
N HIS A 449 10.82 5.05 -4.34
CA HIS A 449 11.91 5.99 -4.12
C HIS A 449 12.51 5.83 -2.74
N ASN A 450 11.68 5.78 -1.70
CA ASN A 450 12.11 5.58 -0.33
C ASN A 450 12.83 4.23 -0.12
N ALA A 451 12.39 3.18 -0.81
CA ALA A 451 13.07 1.88 -0.78
C ALA A 451 14.50 1.99 -1.34
N VAL A 452 14.70 2.74 -2.43
CA VAL A 452 16.05 2.97 -2.99
C VAL A 452 16.90 3.84 -2.06
N HIS A 453 16.34 4.91 -1.50
CA HIS A 453 17.05 5.74 -0.53
C HIS A 453 17.52 4.92 0.68
N GLY A 454 16.64 4.08 1.22
CA GLY A 454 16.98 3.19 2.34
C GLY A 454 17.97 2.09 1.98
N ALA A 455 18.00 1.63 0.72
CA ALA A 455 18.96 0.64 0.26
C ALA A 455 20.36 1.22 0.06
N MET A 456 20.45 2.49 -0.32
CA MET A 456 21.72 3.21 -0.56
C MET A 456 22.40 3.65 0.74
N ALA A 457 21.63 3.94 1.79
CA ALA A 457 22.08 4.42 3.10
C ALA A 457 22.36 3.25 4.08
#